data_1b19512447f3e6516ecec93f1c6100ef
#
_entry.id   1b19512447f3e6516ecec93f1c6100ef
#
_cell.length_a   1.000
_cell.length_b   1.000
_cell.length_c   1.000
_cell.angle_alpha   90.00
_cell.angle_beta   90.00
_cell.angle_gamma   90.00
#
_symmetry.space_group_name_H-M   'P 1'
#
loop_
_entity.id
_entity.type
_entity.pdbx_description
1 polymer ?
#
loop_
_entity_poly.entity_id
_entity_poly.type
_entity_poly.pdbx_seq_one_letter_code
_entity_poly.pdbx_strand_id
1 'polypeptide(L)'
;SETSVPKGTPAAQGLPPGVDCTGGYLRLGQNALLLHCPAAARAFLWPLDGSGSLLEADLTGLDPAARLALLPQGSLDLLAYLTSAAMGFRPAQDPEGTPSLERPLSPPLDAAPFDLRADAAKGRLLGLGSLNLEARLYTLQGEALGSQRVLGDFFGTPRLALDPVAGLAVYGRGFQVLEPRASSVLEAYTDFAAGAMGQDGYLYLASGSLLYVYDLVPSPPQRVAILSLGLAPKALAFLPVE
;
A
#
# COMPACT_ATOMS: atom_id res chain seq x y z
N SER A 1 -7.58 7.88 -28.49
CA SER A 1 -6.51 8.71 -27.91
C SER A 1 -5.38 7.77 -27.51
N GLU A 2 -4.23 7.92 -28.17
CA GLU A 2 -3.01 7.18 -27.86
C GLU A 2 -2.53 7.62 -26.48
N THR A 3 -2.55 6.72 -25.52
CA THR A 3 -1.83 6.89 -24.26
C THR A 3 -0.34 6.79 -24.57
N SER A 4 0.34 7.92 -24.61
CA SER A 4 1.78 7.96 -24.72
C SER A 4 2.40 7.39 -23.43
N VAL A 5 2.93 6.18 -23.52
CA VAL A 5 3.82 5.64 -22.50
C VAL A 5 5.06 6.55 -22.46
N PRO A 6 5.44 7.11 -21.31
CA PRO A 6 6.64 7.92 -21.21
C PRO A 6 7.84 7.13 -21.72
N LYS A 7 8.50 7.61 -22.78
CA LYS A 7 9.78 7.09 -23.29
C LYS A 7 10.93 7.56 -22.41
N GLY A 8 10.95 7.17 -21.15
CA GLY A 8 12.11 7.25 -20.30
C GLY A 8 12.60 5.83 -20.06
N THR A 9 13.86 5.54 -20.37
CA THR A 9 14.46 4.29 -19.89
C THR A 9 14.44 4.38 -18.37
N PRO A 10 13.68 3.56 -17.64
CA PRO A 10 13.72 3.61 -16.19
C PRO A 10 15.16 3.31 -15.78
N ALA A 11 15.79 4.26 -15.06
CA ALA A 11 17.06 3.98 -14.42
C ALA A 11 16.78 2.86 -13.40
N ALA A 12 17.26 1.66 -13.68
CA ALA A 12 17.17 0.55 -12.74
C ALA A 12 18.09 0.88 -11.55
N GLN A 13 17.55 1.50 -10.52
CA GLN A 13 18.25 1.60 -9.24
C GLN A 13 18.09 0.24 -8.53
N GLY A 14 19.21 -0.48 -8.40
CA GLY A 14 19.26 -1.71 -7.64
C GLY A 14 19.12 -1.43 -6.15
N LEU A 15 18.42 -2.33 -5.46
CA LEU A 15 18.48 -2.40 -4.00
C LEU A 15 19.91 -2.73 -3.55
N PRO A 16 20.31 -2.35 -2.32
CA PRO A 16 21.58 -2.79 -1.76
C PRO A 16 21.71 -4.32 -1.84
N PRO A 17 22.91 -4.84 -2.13
CA PRO A 17 23.12 -6.28 -2.24
C PRO A 17 22.68 -7.04 -1.00
N GLY A 18 22.01 -8.19 -1.18
CA GLY A 18 21.60 -9.07 -0.09
C GLY A 18 20.32 -8.68 0.63
N VAL A 19 19.57 -7.68 0.14
CA VAL A 19 18.26 -7.34 0.74
C VAL A 19 17.20 -8.33 0.27
N ASP A 20 16.63 -9.08 1.21
CA ASP A 20 15.45 -9.92 0.98
C ASP A 20 14.18 -9.07 1.04
N CYS A 21 13.55 -8.86 -0.11
CA CYS A 21 12.31 -8.13 -0.23
C CYS A 21 11.08 -9.03 -0.41
N THR A 22 11.15 -10.28 0.04
CA THR A 22 10.00 -11.19 0.04
C THR A 22 8.84 -10.59 0.83
N GLY A 23 7.65 -10.55 0.21
CA GLY A 23 6.47 -9.88 0.77
C GLY A 23 6.55 -8.36 0.76
N GLY A 24 7.54 -7.79 0.05
CA GLY A 24 7.72 -6.35 -0.09
C GLY A 24 6.54 -5.66 -0.78
N TYR A 25 6.39 -4.37 -0.50
CA TYR A 25 5.36 -3.54 -1.09
C TYR A 25 5.80 -2.08 -1.21
N LEU A 26 5.15 -1.36 -2.11
CA LEU A 26 5.37 0.05 -2.37
C LEU A 26 4.27 0.92 -1.75
N ARG A 27 4.66 2.12 -1.30
CA ARG A 27 3.75 3.18 -0.83
C ARG A 27 4.18 4.51 -1.40
N LEU A 28 3.26 5.15 -2.10
CA LEU A 28 3.46 6.51 -2.59
C LEU A 28 3.15 7.48 -1.46
N GLY A 29 4.11 8.35 -1.13
CA GLY A 29 3.95 9.55 -0.32
C GLY A 29 3.84 10.79 -1.19
N GLN A 30 3.89 11.95 -0.59
CA GLN A 30 3.95 13.22 -1.31
C GLN A 30 5.36 13.50 -1.84
N ASN A 31 6.38 13.18 -1.05
CA ASN A 31 7.77 13.54 -1.35
C ASN A 31 8.64 12.32 -1.70
N ALA A 32 8.19 11.11 -1.38
CA ALA A 32 8.94 9.89 -1.61
C ALA A 32 8.05 8.70 -1.95
N LEU A 33 8.66 7.72 -2.62
CA LEU A 33 8.12 6.37 -2.76
C LEU A 33 8.83 5.47 -1.74
N LEU A 34 8.06 4.87 -0.83
CA LEU A 34 8.54 3.90 0.15
C LEU A 34 8.50 2.50 -0.44
N LEU A 35 9.62 1.78 -0.37
CA LEU A 35 9.67 0.33 -0.51
C LEU A 35 9.92 -0.29 0.86
N HIS A 36 9.00 -1.07 1.38
CA HIS A 36 9.19 -1.86 2.59
C HIS A 36 9.52 -3.30 2.23
N CYS A 37 10.59 -3.83 2.82
CA CYS A 37 11.06 -5.22 2.69
C CYS A 37 10.93 -5.93 4.05
N PRO A 38 9.76 -6.46 4.40
CA PRO A 38 9.50 -7.02 5.75
C PRO A 38 10.45 -8.16 6.12
N ALA A 39 10.79 -9.03 5.15
CA ALA A 39 11.69 -10.15 5.40
C ALA A 39 13.11 -9.71 5.83
N ALA A 40 13.56 -8.55 5.35
CA ALA A 40 14.82 -7.94 5.75
C ALA A 40 14.69 -6.99 6.93
N ALA A 41 13.46 -6.70 7.41
CA ALA A 41 13.17 -5.64 8.38
C ALA A 41 13.77 -4.28 7.95
N ARG A 42 13.71 -3.95 6.66
CA ARG A 42 14.27 -2.72 6.07
C ARG A 42 13.23 -2.01 5.21
N ALA A 43 13.35 -0.70 5.15
CA ALA A 43 12.54 0.11 4.26
C ALA A 43 13.42 1.16 3.57
N PHE A 44 13.06 1.48 2.33
CA PHE A 44 13.82 2.39 1.49
C PHE A 44 12.89 3.47 0.96
N LEU A 45 13.41 4.69 0.91
CA LEU A 45 12.72 5.87 0.41
C LEU A 45 13.37 6.34 -0.88
N TRP A 46 12.58 6.50 -1.90
CA TRP A 46 12.99 7.07 -3.16
C TRP A 46 12.40 8.47 -3.28
N PRO A 47 13.21 9.55 -3.18
CA PRO A 47 12.71 10.90 -3.32
C PRO A 47 12.10 11.12 -4.71
N LEU A 48 10.95 11.80 -4.76
CA LEU A 48 10.25 12.12 -6.01
C LEU A 48 10.76 13.42 -6.66
N ASP A 49 11.66 14.14 -5.99
CA ASP A 49 12.29 15.37 -6.50
C ASP A 49 13.37 15.14 -7.57
N GLY A 50 13.60 13.89 -7.95
CA GLY A 50 14.61 13.53 -8.95
C GLY A 50 16.05 13.51 -8.43
N SER A 51 16.29 13.69 -7.13
CA SER A 51 17.64 13.62 -6.52
C SER A 51 18.31 12.26 -6.66
N GLY A 52 17.51 11.22 -6.94
CA GLY A 52 17.97 9.91 -7.41
C GLY A 52 18.64 9.02 -6.36
N SER A 53 18.87 9.49 -5.14
CA SER A 53 19.51 8.72 -4.09
C SER A 53 18.45 7.90 -3.32
N LEU A 54 18.64 6.58 -3.27
CA LEU A 54 17.87 5.71 -2.41
C LEU A 54 18.31 5.94 -0.96
N LEU A 55 17.37 6.27 -0.09
CA LEU A 55 17.61 6.52 1.32
C LEU A 55 17.00 5.36 2.12
N GLU A 56 17.63 4.97 3.23
CA GLU A 56 17.06 3.97 4.11
C GLU A 56 16.26 4.66 5.22
N ALA A 57 15.02 4.20 5.45
CA ALA A 57 14.19 4.69 6.54
C ALA A 57 14.65 4.05 7.85
N ASP A 58 14.64 4.83 8.92
CA ASP A 58 14.94 4.32 10.25
C ASP A 58 13.78 3.49 10.82
N LEU A 59 13.99 2.18 10.96
CA LEU A 59 13.05 1.23 11.55
C LEU A 59 13.49 0.75 12.93
N THR A 60 14.50 1.38 13.54
CA THR A 60 15.02 0.96 14.84
C THR A 60 13.91 0.87 15.89
N GLY A 61 13.83 -0.27 16.57
CA GLY A 61 12.82 -0.53 17.60
C GLY A 61 11.42 -0.80 17.12
N LEU A 62 11.14 -0.80 15.79
CA LEU A 62 9.85 -1.24 15.29
C LEU A 62 9.75 -2.76 15.26
N ASP A 63 8.54 -3.25 15.50
CA ASP A 63 8.18 -4.65 15.27
C ASP A 63 8.41 -5.00 13.79
N PRO A 64 9.18 -6.05 13.46
CA PRO A 64 9.37 -6.49 12.07
C PRO A 64 8.07 -6.81 11.33
N ALA A 65 7.01 -7.18 12.07
CA ALA A 65 5.68 -7.43 11.51
C ALA A 65 4.87 -6.14 11.25
N ALA A 66 5.37 -4.97 11.67
CA ALA A 66 4.69 -3.70 11.44
C ALA A 66 4.42 -3.46 9.93
N ARG A 67 3.31 -2.82 9.65
CA ARG A 67 2.99 -2.32 8.30
C ARG A 67 3.19 -0.82 8.26
N LEU A 68 3.74 -0.35 7.15
CA LEU A 68 4.19 1.03 6.99
C LEU A 68 3.37 1.75 5.92
N ALA A 69 3.13 3.04 6.14
CA ALA A 69 2.61 3.96 5.15
C ALA A 69 3.32 5.31 5.26
N LEU A 70 3.25 6.14 4.22
CA LEU A 70 3.74 7.51 4.25
C LEU A 70 2.57 8.48 4.39
N LEU A 71 2.75 9.47 5.25
CA LEU A 71 1.83 10.59 5.43
C LEU A 71 2.53 11.89 5.06
N PRO A 72 1.94 12.74 4.21
CA PRO A 72 2.52 14.03 3.90
C PRO A 72 2.54 14.92 5.14
N GLN A 73 3.70 15.50 5.46
CA GLN A 73 3.88 16.49 6.51
C GLN A 73 4.81 17.61 6.03
N GLY A 74 4.24 18.66 5.45
CA GLY A 74 5.00 19.75 4.89
C GLY A 74 5.94 19.30 3.78
N SER A 75 7.24 19.53 3.93
CA SER A 75 8.27 19.12 2.97
C SER A 75 8.80 17.70 3.18
N LEU A 76 8.35 17.00 4.23
CA LEU A 76 8.78 15.66 4.58
C LEU A 76 7.57 14.74 4.68
N ASP A 77 7.80 13.44 4.48
CA ASP A 77 6.81 12.43 4.76
C ASP A 77 7.03 11.84 6.17
N LEU A 78 5.97 11.70 6.96
CA LEU A 78 5.98 10.90 8.17
C LEU A 78 5.80 9.43 7.84
N LEU A 79 6.54 8.58 8.53
CA LEU A 79 6.32 7.15 8.53
C LEU A 79 5.24 6.80 9.55
N ALA A 80 4.06 6.41 9.07
CA ALA A 80 3.04 5.78 9.89
C ALA A 80 3.31 4.28 9.96
N TYR A 81 3.14 3.67 11.14
CA TYR A 81 3.26 2.23 11.31
C TYR A 81 2.09 1.66 12.12
N LEU A 82 1.70 0.44 11.79
CA LEU A 82 0.67 -0.33 12.46
C LEU A 82 1.26 -1.68 12.90
N THR A 83 1.14 -1.98 14.18
CA THR A 83 1.40 -3.29 14.78
C THR A 83 0.09 -3.94 15.21
N SER A 84 0.13 -5.12 15.80
CA SER A 84 -1.05 -5.73 16.42
C SER A 84 -1.56 -4.96 17.64
N ALA A 85 -0.68 -4.21 18.31
CA ALA A 85 -0.98 -3.55 19.58
C ALA A 85 -1.10 -2.02 19.47
N ALA A 86 -0.47 -1.40 18.47
CA ALA A 86 -0.33 0.05 18.42
C ALA A 86 -0.30 0.60 16.98
N MET A 87 -0.67 1.86 16.87
CA MET A 87 -0.44 2.75 15.73
C MET A 87 0.55 3.81 16.16
N GLY A 88 1.56 4.07 15.33
CA GLY A 88 2.55 5.09 15.66
C GLY A 88 3.02 5.87 14.44
N PHE A 89 3.74 6.94 14.72
CA PHE A 89 4.23 7.91 13.74
C PHE A 89 5.64 8.35 14.11
N ARG A 90 6.52 8.43 13.11
CA ARG A 90 7.86 9.01 13.25
C ARG A 90 8.30 9.66 11.94
N PRO A 91 9.26 10.59 11.94
CA PRO A 91 9.91 11.01 10.72
C PRO A 91 10.48 9.81 9.97
N ALA A 92 10.29 9.79 8.65
CA ALA A 92 10.81 8.70 7.83
C ALA A 92 12.36 8.73 7.78
N GLN A 93 12.95 9.89 8.04
CA GLN A 93 14.38 10.15 8.07
C GLN A 93 14.69 11.06 9.24
N ASP A 94 14.96 10.50 10.39
CA ASP A 94 15.50 11.25 11.52
C ASP A 94 16.37 10.31 12.37
N PRO A 95 17.69 10.32 12.15
CA PRO A 95 18.62 9.50 12.92
C PRO A 95 18.76 9.96 14.38
N GLU A 96 18.30 11.16 14.74
CA GLU A 96 18.43 11.70 16.11
C GLU A 96 17.21 11.45 17.00
N GLY A 97 16.23 10.70 16.50
CA GLY A 97 15.16 10.15 17.31
C GLY A 97 14.15 11.16 17.84
N THR A 98 13.48 11.88 16.93
CA THR A 98 12.21 12.52 17.31
C THR A 98 11.30 11.46 17.92
N PRO A 99 10.75 11.69 19.12
CA PRO A 99 9.94 10.68 19.79
C PRO A 99 8.80 10.24 18.89
N SER A 100 8.73 8.93 18.61
CA SER A 100 7.60 8.37 17.89
C SER A 100 6.36 8.57 18.74
N LEU A 101 5.34 9.21 18.19
CA LEU A 101 4.03 9.21 18.81
C LEU A 101 3.44 7.81 18.60
N GLU A 102 3.29 7.05 19.68
CA GLU A 102 2.66 5.74 19.65
C GLU A 102 1.38 5.75 20.45
N ARG A 103 0.32 5.19 19.90
CA ARG A 103 -0.98 5.04 20.55
C ARG A 103 -1.39 3.56 20.60
N PRO A 104 -1.70 3.02 21.77
CA PRO A 104 -2.27 1.69 21.88
C PRO A 104 -3.59 1.58 21.09
N LEU A 105 -3.77 0.45 20.41
CA LEU A 105 -5.03 0.13 19.77
C LEU A 105 -6.06 -0.34 20.81
N SER A 106 -7.29 0.14 20.68
CA SER A 106 -8.40 -0.31 21.53
C SER A 106 -9.65 -0.59 20.67
N PRO A 107 -10.01 -1.86 20.46
CA PRO A 107 -9.26 -3.08 20.82
C PRO A 107 -8.01 -3.29 19.95
N PRO A 108 -7.01 -4.07 20.44
CA PRO A 108 -5.85 -4.46 19.63
C PRO A 108 -6.30 -5.34 18.45
N LEU A 109 -5.40 -5.55 17.48
CA LEU A 109 -5.59 -6.55 16.45
C LEU A 109 -5.29 -7.94 17.01
N ASP A 110 -6.03 -8.94 16.56
CA ASP A 110 -5.86 -10.33 17.03
C ASP A 110 -4.52 -10.95 16.58
N ALA A 111 -3.90 -10.39 15.53
CA ALA A 111 -2.58 -10.80 15.03
C ALA A 111 -1.92 -9.65 14.26
N ALA A 112 -0.72 -9.89 13.73
CA ALA A 112 0.00 -8.93 12.91
C ALA A 112 -0.86 -8.42 11.74
N PRO A 113 -0.90 -7.10 11.46
CA PRO A 113 -1.70 -6.55 10.37
C PRO A 113 -1.18 -7.04 9.01
N PHE A 114 -2.09 -7.17 8.06
CA PHE A 114 -1.71 -7.48 6.69
C PHE A 114 -1.23 -6.25 5.92
N ASP A 115 -1.84 -5.09 6.17
CA ASP A 115 -1.53 -3.88 5.42
C ASP A 115 -1.86 -2.59 6.19
N LEU A 116 -1.24 -1.48 5.74
CA LEU A 116 -1.54 -0.12 6.17
C LEU A 116 -1.48 0.81 4.94
N ARG A 117 -2.49 1.66 4.80
CA ARG A 117 -2.55 2.73 3.79
C ARG A 117 -2.89 4.06 4.43
N ALA A 118 -2.36 5.13 3.84
CA ALA A 118 -2.70 6.50 4.19
C ALA A 118 -3.59 7.12 3.10
N ASP A 119 -4.71 7.67 3.50
CA ASP A 119 -5.62 8.47 2.69
C ASP A 119 -5.63 9.89 3.25
N ALA A 120 -4.58 10.65 2.93
CA ALA A 120 -4.39 12.00 3.43
C ALA A 120 -5.51 12.94 2.95
N ALA A 121 -6.05 12.74 1.77
CA ALA A 121 -7.13 13.55 1.21
C ALA A 121 -8.42 13.43 2.03
N LYS A 122 -8.70 12.25 2.60
CA LYS A 122 -9.84 12.00 3.48
C LYS A 122 -9.46 12.08 4.97
N GLY A 123 -8.23 12.45 5.30
CA GLY A 123 -7.76 12.60 6.68
C GLY A 123 -7.76 11.31 7.48
N ARG A 124 -7.46 10.16 6.86
CA ARG A 124 -7.57 8.85 7.51
C ARG A 124 -6.45 7.87 7.16
N LEU A 125 -6.25 6.89 8.03
CA LEU A 125 -5.44 5.70 7.81
C LEU A 125 -6.35 4.47 7.73
N LEU A 126 -5.92 3.49 6.93
CA LEU A 126 -6.63 2.22 6.75
C LEU A 126 -5.70 1.07 7.08
N GLY A 127 -6.01 0.35 8.16
CA GLY A 127 -5.31 -0.86 8.57
C GLY A 127 -6.12 -2.09 8.19
N LEU A 128 -5.47 -3.11 7.61
CA LEU A 128 -6.10 -4.39 7.32
C LEU A 128 -5.72 -5.39 8.40
N GLY A 129 -6.69 -5.79 9.21
CA GLY A 129 -6.53 -6.80 10.24
C GLY A 129 -6.49 -8.22 9.67
N SER A 130 -5.90 -9.16 10.42
CA SER A 130 -5.55 -10.49 9.91
C SER A 130 -6.64 -11.56 10.12
N LEU A 131 -7.22 -11.70 11.32
CA LEU A 131 -8.09 -12.86 11.59
C LEU A 131 -9.51 -12.69 11.05
N ASN A 132 -10.08 -11.50 11.10
CA ASN A 132 -11.46 -11.27 10.66
C ASN A 132 -11.55 -10.52 9.32
N LEU A 133 -10.42 -10.31 8.62
CA LEU A 133 -10.34 -9.54 7.39
C LEU A 133 -11.17 -8.25 7.47
N GLU A 134 -10.81 -7.43 8.44
CA GLU A 134 -11.48 -6.19 8.73
C GLU A 134 -10.58 -5.02 8.32
N ALA A 135 -11.11 -4.14 7.48
CA ALA A 135 -10.48 -2.86 7.20
C ALA A 135 -10.85 -1.88 8.32
N ARG A 136 -9.90 -1.55 9.19
CA ARG A 136 -10.08 -0.58 10.27
C ARG A 136 -9.66 0.80 9.80
N LEU A 137 -10.48 1.78 10.15
CA LEU A 137 -10.25 3.18 9.82
C LEU A 137 -9.77 3.91 11.07
N TYR A 138 -8.76 4.76 10.89
CA TYR A 138 -8.19 5.60 11.94
C TYR A 138 -8.07 7.03 11.45
N THR A 139 -8.08 7.99 12.37
CA THR A 139 -7.65 9.36 12.06
C THR A 139 -6.16 9.40 11.72
N LEU A 140 -5.68 10.52 11.17
CA LEU A 140 -4.24 10.74 10.97
C LEU A 140 -3.45 10.83 12.29
N GLN A 141 -4.13 10.87 13.45
CA GLN A 141 -3.55 10.81 14.78
C GLN A 141 -3.63 9.40 15.40
N GLY A 142 -4.16 8.41 14.65
CA GLY A 142 -4.25 7.02 15.08
C GLY A 142 -5.47 6.66 15.94
N GLU A 143 -6.47 7.54 16.02
CA GLU A 143 -7.72 7.28 16.75
C GLU A 143 -8.65 6.43 15.87
N ALA A 144 -9.28 5.41 16.47
CA ALA A 144 -10.20 4.54 15.74
C ALA A 144 -11.46 5.32 15.31
N LEU A 145 -11.79 5.25 14.03
CA LEU A 145 -13.02 5.82 13.44
C LEU A 145 -14.10 4.76 13.22
N GLY A 146 -13.70 3.51 13.03
CA GLY A 146 -14.60 2.41 12.73
C GLY A 146 -13.94 1.30 11.96
N SER A 147 -14.75 0.37 11.50
CA SER A 147 -14.27 -0.76 10.69
C SER A 147 -15.27 -1.12 9.60
N GLN A 148 -14.74 -1.75 8.55
CA GLN A 148 -15.52 -2.29 7.43
C GLN A 148 -15.13 -3.74 7.22
N ARG A 149 -16.13 -4.62 7.24
CA ARG A 149 -15.92 -6.04 7.00
C ARG A 149 -15.53 -6.29 5.54
N VAL A 150 -14.51 -7.12 5.36
CA VAL A 150 -14.13 -7.67 4.06
C VAL A 150 -14.82 -9.02 3.88
N LEU A 151 -15.53 -9.20 2.77
CA LEU A 151 -16.38 -10.37 2.55
C LEU A 151 -15.64 -11.59 2.00
N GLY A 152 -14.42 -11.41 1.49
CA GLY A 152 -13.65 -12.46 0.85
C GLY A 152 -12.92 -13.35 1.84
N ASP A 153 -12.72 -14.60 1.45
CA ASP A 153 -11.81 -15.52 2.11
C ASP A 153 -10.47 -15.44 1.38
N PHE A 154 -9.76 -14.33 1.63
CA PHE A 154 -8.49 -14.03 0.99
C PHE A 154 -7.37 -14.86 1.61
N PHE A 155 -7.18 -16.09 1.14
CA PHE A 155 -6.02 -16.87 1.51
C PHE A 155 -4.73 -16.19 1.06
N GLY A 156 -3.71 -16.24 1.90
CA GLY A 156 -2.42 -15.64 1.62
C GLY A 156 -2.19 -14.33 2.35
N THR A 157 -1.66 -13.33 1.67
CA THR A 157 -1.35 -12.02 2.26
C THR A 157 -2.17 -10.93 1.56
N PRO A 158 -3.43 -10.70 1.98
CA PRO A 158 -4.26 -9.66 1.39
C PRO A 158 -3.64 -8.28 1.60
N ARG A 159 -3.89 -7.39 0.63
CA ARG A 159 -3.38 -6.02 0.57
C ARG A 159 -4.49 -5.05 0.23
N LEU A 160 -4.25 -3.79 0.54
CA LEU A 160 -5.12 -2.68 0.15
C LEU A 160 -4.58 -2.00 -1.11
N ALA A 161 -5.46 -1.70 -2.06
CA ALA A 161 -5.23 -0.72 -3.11
C ALA A 161 -6.10 0.49 -2.82
N LEU A 162 -5.50 1.67 -2.84
CA LEU A 162 -6.16 2.92 -2.48
C LEU A 162 -5.76 4.01 -3.46
N ASP A 163 -6.74 4.75 -3.92
CA ASP A 163 -6.61 6.08 -4.51
C ASP A 163 -7.66 7.00 -3.87
N PRO A 164 -7.31 8.25 -3.48
CA PRO A 164 -8.25 9.16 -2.80
C PRO A 164 -9.52 9.47 -3.61
N VAL A 165 -9.43 9.42 -4.93
CA VAL A 165 -10.52 9.73 -5.86
C VAL A 165 -11.24 8.45 -6.30
N ALA A 166 -10.48 7.45 -6.77
CA ALA A 166 -11.03 6.23 -7.33
C ALA A 166 -11.62 5.28 -6.28
N GLY A 167 -11.05 5.23 -5.07
CA GLY A 167 -11.62 4.47 -3.97
C GLY A 167 -10.66 3.52 -3.26
N LEU A 168 -11.21 2.45 -2.71
CA LEU A 168 -10.53 1.46 -1.89
C LEU A 168 -10.91 0.05 -2.33
N ALA A 169 -9.93 -0.82 -2.46
CA ALA A 169 -10.12 -2.24 -2.70
C ALA A 169 -9.18 -3.08 -1.84
N VAL A 170 -9.60 -4.30 -1.53
CA VAL A 170 -8.77 -5.37 -0.97
C VAL A 170 -8.51 -6.38 -2.07
N TYR A 171 -7.28 -6.84 -2.19
CA TYR A 171 -6.88 -7.86 -3.14
C TYR A 171 -5.94 -8.90 -2.50
N GLY A 172 -5.89 -10.06 -3.09
CA GLY A 172 -5.11 -11.22 -2.69
C GLY A 172 -5.59 -12.38 -3.56
N ARG A 173 -6.24 -13.38 -3.00
CA ARG A 173 -6.97 -14.38 -3.80
C ARG A 173 -8.32 -13.79 -4.19
N GLY A 174 -8.39 -13.26 -5.41
CA GLY A 174 -9.46 -12.38 -5.85
C GLY A 174 -9.30 -10.95 -5.35
N PHE A 175 -10.34 -10.14 -5.52
CA PHE A 175 -10.41 -8.79 -5.00
C PHE A 175 -11.84 -8.38 -4.67
N GLN A 176 -11.97 -7.39 -3.79
CA GLN A 176 -13.24 -6.75 -3.44
C GLN A 176 -13.04 -5.24 -3.42
N VAL A 177 -13.90 -4.50 -4.10
CA VAL A 177 -13.99 -3.04 -3.94
C VAL A 177 -14.77 -2.75 -2.65
N LEU A 178 -14.25 -1.87 -1.81
CA LEU A 178 -14.88 -1.42 -0.57
C LEU A 178 -15.50 -0.04 -0.74
N GLU A 179 -14.85 0.84 -1.52
CA GLU A 179 -15.30 2.20 -1.81
C GLU A 179 -15.10 2.51 -3.30
N PRO A 180 -15.95 3.39 -3.89
CA PRO A 180 -17.08 4.09 -3.30
C PRO A 180 -18.32 3.20 -3.11
N ARG A 181 -18.37 2.05 -3.78
CA ARG A 181 -19.45 1.06 -3.66
C ARG A 181 -18.85 -0.31 -3.41
N ALA A 182 -19.26 -0.92 -2.30
CA ALA A 182 -18.83 -2.27 -2.00
C ALA A 182 -19.33 -3.26 -3.09
N SER A 183 -18.42 -4.08 -3.59
CA SER A 183 -18.72 -5.17 -4.53
C SER A 183 -18.80 -6.52 -3.80
N SER A 184 -19.30 -7.55 -4.49
CA SER A 184 -18.96 -8.93 -4.17
C SER A 184 -17.48 -9.18 -4.43
N VAL A 185 -16.97 -10.34 -3.99
CA VAL A 185 -15.62 -10.79 -4.34
C VAL A 185 -15.59 -11.18 -5.82
N LEU A 186 -14.62 -10.64 -6.54
CA LEU A 186 -14.38 -10.91 -7.96
C LEU A 186 -13.08 -11.71 -8.11
N GLU A 187 -12.97 -12.50 -9.17
CA GLU A 187 -11.78 -13.31 -9.50
C GLU A 187 -11.31 -14.21 -8.33
N ALA A 188 -12.24 -14.83 -7.59
CA ALA A 188 -11.97 -15.55 -6.34
C ALA A 188 -10.96 -16.72 -6.46
N TYR A 189 -10.58 -17.10 -7.69
CA TYR A 189 -9.61 -18.18 -7.96
C TYR A 189 -8.27 -17.65 -8.52
N THR A 190 -8.11 -16.33 -8.63
CA THR A 190 -6.90 -15.70 -9.15
C THR A 190 -6.09 -15.10 -8.00
N ASP A 191 -4.82 -15.50 -7.87
CA ASP A 191 -3.91 -14.94 -6.86
C ASP A 191 -3.24 -13.69 -7.42
N PHE A 192 -3.50 -12.53 -6.79
CA PHE A 192 -2.91 -11.25 -7.13
C PHE A 192 -1.79 -10.92 -6.14
N ALA A 193 -0.54 -10.91 -6.65
CA ALA A 193 0.65 -10.66 -5.84
C ALA A 193 0.90 -9.16 -5.61
N ALA A 194 0.44 -8.31 -6.52
CA ALA A 194 0.64 -6.87 -6.45
C ALA A 194 -0.59 -6.13 -6.99
N GLY A 195 -0.85 -4.93 -6.48
CA GLY A 195 -1.96 -4.11 -6.92
C GLY A 195 -1.74 -2.63 -6.68
N ALA A 196 -2.28 -1.82 -7.57
CA ALA A 196 -2.33 -0.37 -7.47
C ALA A 196 -3.66 0.16 -8.01
N MET A 197 -4.09 1.29 -7.52
CA MET A 197 -5.26 2.01 -7.99
C MET A 197 -4.83 3.36 -8.50
N GLY A 198 -5.32 3.76 -9.66
CA GLY A 198 -4.98 5.02 -10.29
C GLY A 198 -6.10 6.05 -10.18
N GLN A 199 -5.74 7.35 -10.27
CA GLN A 199 -6.68 8.46 -10.34
C GLN A 199 -7.62 8.38 -11.57
N ASP A 200 -7.23 7.58 -12.56
CA ASP A 200 -8.00 7.29 -13.75
C ASP A 200 -9.25 6.41 -13.48
N GLY A 201 -9.43 5.94 -12.25
CA GLY A 201 -10.57 5.08 -11.87
C GLY A 201 -10.35 3.60 -12.17
N TYR A 202 -9.11 3.20 -12.47
CA TYR A 202 -8.77 1.81 -12.75
C TYR A 202 -8.05 1.16 -11.58
N LEU A 203 -8.34 -0.13 -11.39
CA LEU A 203 -7.60 -1.01 -10.49
C LEU A 203 -6.70 -1.92 -11.34
N TYR A 204 -5.42 -1.90 -11.02
CA TYR A 204 -4.37 -2.68 -11.67
C TYR A 204 -3.93 -3.79 -10.73
N LEU A 205 -4.10 -5.06 -11.14
CA LEU A 205 -3.76 -6.23 -10.34
C LEU A 205 -2.86 -7.17 -11.13
N ALA A 206 -1.74 -7.56 -10.52
CA ALA A 206 -0.78 -8.46 -11.15
C ALA A 206 -0.90 -9.89 -10.61
N SER A 207 -0.99 -10.85 -11.55
CA SER A 207 -0.96 -12.28 -11.28
C SER A 207 0.06 -12.94 -12.23
N GLY A 208 1.14 -13.49 -11.66
CA GLY A 208 2.28 -13.92 -12.48
C GLY A 208 2.82 -12.77 -13.32
N SER A 209 2.98 -13.00 -14.62
CA SER A 209 3.42 -11.97 -15.58
C SER A 209 2.28 -11.21 -16.25
N LEU A 210 1.04 -11.36 -15.78
CA LEU A 210 -0.13 -10.71 -16.32
C LEU A 210 -0.57 -9.55 -15.43
N LEU A 211 -0.94 -8.44 -16.06
CA LEU A 211 -1.57 -7.29 -15.44
C LEU A 211 -3.03 -7.23 -15.87
N TYR A 212 -3.92 -7.37 -14.91
CA TYR A 212 -5.36 -7.25 -15.07
C TYR A 212 -5.77 -5.82 -14.78
N VAL A 213 -6.57 -5.22 -15.65
CA VAL A 213 -7.07 -3.85 -15.51
C VAL A 213 -8.58 -3.87 -15.38
N TYR A 214 -9.09 -3.29 -14.31
CA TYR A 214 -10.51 -3.21 -14.01
C TYR A 214 -10.96 -1.76 -13.96
N ASP A 215 -12.02 -1.45 -14.72
CA ASP A 215 -12.77 -0.20 -14.58
C ASP A 215 -13.66 -0.30 -13.33
N LEU A 216 -13.52 0.65 -12.42
CA LEU A 216 -14.25 0.68 -11.15
C LEU A 216 -15.57 1.49 -11.24
N VAL A 217 -15.81 2.21 -12.34
CA VAL A 217 -17.02 3.01 -12.53
C VAL A 217 -18.28 2.13 -12.64
N PRO A 218 -18.27 1.02 -13.41
CA PRO A 218 -19.40 0.09 -13.42
C PRO A 218 -19.56 -0.65 -12.09
N SER A 219 -20.79 -1.05 -11.79
CA SER A 219 -21.08 -1.92 -10.64
C SER A 219 -21.81 -3.18 -11.12
N PRO A 220 -21.19 -4.35 -11.06
CA PRO A 220 -19.84 -4.65 -10.55
C PRO A 220 -18.70 -4.11 -11.45
N PRO A 221 -17.47 -3.95 -10.92
CA PRO A 221 -16.29 -3.60 -11.69
C PRO A 221 -16.09 -4.51 -12.91
N GLN A 222 -15.63 -3.94 -14.02
CA GLN A 222 -15.46 -4.67 -15.28
C GLN A 222 -13.98 -4.77 -15.65
N ARG A 223 -13.54 -5.97 -16.00
CA ARG A 223 -12.22 -6.18 -16.56
C ARG A 223 -12.16 -5.63 -18.00
N VAL A 224 -11.30 -4.64 -18.21
CA VAL A 224 -11.16 -3.96 -19.51
C VAL A 224 -9.92 -4.40 -20.28
N ALA A 225 -8.89 -4.92 -19.60
CA ALA A 225 -7.68 -5.41 -20.25
C ALA A 225 -6.98 -6.50 -19.44
N ILE A 226 -6.18 -7.31 -20.14
CA ILE A 226 -5.13 -8.16 -19.59
C ILE A 226 -3.90 -7.89 -20.44
N LEU A 227 -2.81 -7.46 -19.79
CA LEU A 227 -1.55 -7.10 -20.43
C LEU A 227 -0.46 -8.05 -19.99
N SER A 228 0.43 -8.44 -20.90
CA SER A 228 1.64 -9.21 -20.55
C SER A 228 2.76 -8.25 -20.21
N LEU A 229 3.37 -8.43 -19.03
CA LEU A 229 4.45 -7.58 -18.54
C LEU A 229 5.85 -8.14 -18.86
N GLY A 230 5.93 -9.39 -19.32
CA GLY A 230 7.21 -10.07 -19.51
C GLY A 230 7.96 -10.43 -18.22
N LEU A 231 7.48 -10.00 -17.08
CA LEU A 231 8.01 -10.29 -15.73
C LEU A 231 6.86 -10.39 -14.73
N ALA A 232 7.11 -11.02 -13.58
CA ALA A 232 6.12 -11.11 -12.49
C ALA A 232 6.41 -10.03 -11.42
N PRO A 233 5.68 -8.91 -11.41
CA PRO A 233 5.90 -7.84 -10.46
C PRO A 233 5.54 -8.29 -9.05
N LYS A 234 6.34 -7.88 -8.07
CA LYS A 234 6.12 -8.15 -6.64
C LYS A 234 5.40 -6.99 -5.94
N ALA A 235 5.44 -5.80 -6.52
CA ALA A 235 4.75 -4.62 -6.04
C ALA A 235 4.41 -3.71 -7.22
N LEU A 236 3.32 -2.95 -7.08
CA LEU A 236 2.88 -1.92 -8.02
C LEU A 236 2.62 -0.62 -7.27
N ALA A 237 2.93 0.48 -7.90
CA ALA A 237 2.50 1.81 -7.48
C ALA A 237 2.05 2.58 -8.72
N PHE A 238 0.97 3.34 -8.57
CA PHE A 238 0.52 4.29 -9.59
C PHE A 238 1.19 5.63 -9.30
N LEU A 239 1.94 6.14 -10.25
CA LEU A 239 2.53 7.47 -10.20
C LEU A 239 1.68 8.38 -11.07
N PRO A 240 1.07 9.43 -10.51
CA PRO A 240 0.34 10.40 -11.31
C PRO A 240 1.33 11.08 -12.28
N VAL A 241 0.90 11.21 -13.53
CA VAL A 241 1.65 11.98 -14.54
C VAL A 241 1.16 13.41 -14.42
N GLU A 242 2.08 14.35 -14.20
CA GLU A 242 1.80 15.79 -14.24
C GLU A 242 1.44 16.27 -15.64
#